data_615dd29a3eea91c07a3fe9502ea2241c
#
_entry.id   615dd29a3eea91c07a3fe9502ea2241c
#
_cell.length_a   1.000
_cell.length_b   1.000
_cell.length_c   1.000
_cell.angle_alpha   90.00
_cell.angle_beta   90.00
_cell.angle_gamma   90.00
#
_symmetry.space_group_name_H-M   'P 1'
#
loop_
_entity.id
_entity.type
_entity.pdbx_description
1 polymer ?
#
loop_
_entity_poly.entity_id
_entity_poly.type
_entity_poly.pdbx_seq_one_letter_code
_entity_poly.pdbx_strand_id
1 'polypeptide(L)'
;MIEKPDVERLLAGPLGEWLRKQKQVREQARATTRRRYLIGAGVVLPLAALLWFGTSWDVELKVILTLVAGFIAGAWAYAPSASAIKDTKRGINAAIAEALGLKYAIEFEPGRGFDLARRYALVPSYDRASFEDLWSGPLGTRAFTLHEAHLEEQRSSGKSTHYVTVFRGAILTIAFDRKFHGTTVLERSNKHRSWFGGAKDSIELDGKQLDYVDMVNPEFSDAFSVWSDDQVEARYLVHPVYVERVLGVEQAFHGDKVRTLFNEGELVIVLETENMFESGAIDASEDRTRVRQCVDQFMTLVGLCESLEEPAR
;
A
#
# COMPACT_ATOMS: atom_id res chain seq x y z
N MET A 1 12.61 21.69 -3.96
CA MET A 1 11.85 20.94 -5.00
C MET A 1 12.67 19.72 -5.38
N ILE A 2 12.12 18.53 -5.25
CA ILE A 2 12.78 17.28 -5.66
C ILE A 2 12.60 17.14 -7.16
N GLU A 3 13.72 17.02 -7.88
CA GLU A 3 13.69 16.88 -9.34
C GLU A 3 13.20 15.46 -9.70
N LYS A 4 12.26 15.38 -10.64
CA LYS A 4 11.76 14.10 -11.15
C LYS A 4 12.88 13.33 -11.84
N PRO A 5 13.19 12.08 -11.42
CA PRO A 5 14.19 11.27 -12.07
C PRO A 5 13.88 11.06 -13.57
N ASP A 6 14.87 11.27 -14.42
CA ASP A 6 14.74 10.95 -15.85
C ASP A 6 14.81 9.43 -16.03
N VAL A 7 13.68 8.85 -16.42
CA VAL A 7 13.52 7.40 -16.62
C VAL A 7 14.50 6.88 -17.68
N GLU A 8 14.75 7.64 -18.74
CA GLU A 8 15.68 7.24 -19.81
C GLU A 8 17.13 7.21 -19.30
N ARG A 9 17.49 8.18 -18.45
CA ARG A 9 18.81 8.22 -17.80
C ARG A 9 18.97 7.06 -16.82
N LEU A 10 17.92 6.73 -16.04
CA LEU A 10 17.94 5.55 -15.14
C LEU A 10 18.15 4.26 -15.91
N LEU A 11 17.44 4.10 -17.05
CA LEU A 11 17.53 2.91 -17.90
C LEU A 11 18.81 2.87 -18.76
N ALA A 12 19.44 4.00 -19.02
CA ALA A 12 20.76 4.06 -19.68
C ALA A 12 21.92 3.77 -18.71
N GLY A 13 21.70 3.90 -17.41
CA GLY A 13 22.67 3.73 -16.34
C GLY A 13 22.74 2.31 -15.74
N PRO A 14 23.23 2.22 -14.49
CA PRO A 14 23.41 0.94 -13.78
C PRO A 14 22.15 0.08 -13.67
N LEU A 15 20.98 0.71 -13.51
CA LEU A 15 19.68 0.02 -13.49
C LEU A 15 19.44 -0.74 -14.80
N GLY A 16 19.67 -0.09 -15.95
CA GLY A 16 19.45 -0.74 -17.25
C GLY A 16 20.44 -1.89 -17.50
N GLU A 17 21.69 -1.79 -17.04
CA GLU A 17 22.65 -2.89 -17.09
C GLU A 17 22.23 -4.07 -16.23
N TRP A 18 21.74 -3.78 -15.04
CA TRP A 18 21.22 -4.80 -14.13
C TRP A 18 19.97 -5.47 -14.72
N LEU A 19 19.01 -4.70 -15.25
CA LEU A 19 17.80 -5.23 -15.90
C LEU A 19 18.12 -6.14 -17.11
N ARG A 20 19.15 -5.81 -17.91
CA ARG A 20 19.61 -6.69 -19.02
C ARG A 20 20.11 -8.05 -18.48
N LYS A 21 20.82 -8.06 -17.35
CA LYS A 21 21.25 -9.32 -16.69
C LYS A 21 20.02 -10.06 -16.15
N GLN A 22 19.07 -9.36 -15.55
CA GLN A 22 17.84 -9.96 -15.03
C GLN A 22 16.95 -10.55 -16.12
N LYS A 23 17.02 -10.05 -17.35
CA LYS A 23 16.26 -10.63 -18.48
C LYS A 23 16.53 -12.12 -18.62
N GLN A 24 17.79 -12.55 -18.62
CA GLN A 24 18.15 -13.97 -18.73
C GLN A 24 17.63 -14.78 -17.53
N VAL A 25 17.72 -14.23 -16.30
CA VAL A 25 17.20 -14.88 -15.09
C VAL A 25 15.69 -15.08 -15.19
N ARG A 26 14.97 -14.07 -15.65
CA ARG A 26 13.51 -14.11 -15.84
C ARG A 26 13.09 -15.10 -16.92
N GLU A 27 13.82 -15.15 -18.05
CA GLU A 27 13.59 -16.14 -19.12
C GLU A 27 13.81 -17.57 -18.62
N GLN A 28 14.88 -17.82 -17.84
CA GLN A 28 15.14 -19.11 -17.22
C GLN A 28 14.07 -19.46 -16.18
N ALA A 29 13.65 -18.51 -15.36
CA ALA A 29 12.56 -18.69 -14.38
C ALA A 29 11.26 -19.08 -15.09
N ARG A 30 10.90 -18.36 -16.18
CA ARG A 30 9.72 -18.66 -17.02
C ARG A 30 9.78 -20.05 -17.64
N ALA A 31 10.94 -20.42 -18.19
CA ALA A 31 11.16 -21.76 -18.75
C ALA A 31 11.05 -22.86 -17.67
N THR A 32 11.65 -22.63 -16.50
CA THR A 32 11.57 -23.53 -15.34
C THR A 32 10.13 -23.67 -14.84
N THR A 33 9.41 -22.57 -14.73
CA THR A 33 7.98 -22.55 -14.36
C THR A 33 7.16 -23.40 -15.32
N ARG A 34 7.33 -23.17 -16.64
CA ARG A 34 6.63 -23.98 -17.67
C ARG A 34 6.96 -25.46 -17.55
N ARG A 35 8.24 -25.82 -17.36
CA ARG A 35 8.66 -27.23 -17.17
C ARG A 35 8.04 -27.83 -15.91
N ARG A 36 8.01 -27.09 -14.80
CA ARG A 36 7.41 -27.54 -13.55
C ARG A 36 5.89 -27.73 -13.67
N TYR A 37 5.18 -26.88 -14.40
CA TYR A 37 3.75 -27.09 -14.69
C TYR A 37 3.51 -28.38 -15.46
N LEU A 38 4.34 -28.70 -16.48
CA LEU A 38 4.21 -29.96 -17.21
C LEU A 38 4.49 -31.19 -16.31
N ILE A 39 5.52 -31.10 -15.46
CA ILE A 39 5.84 -32.17 -14.49
C ILE A 39 4.69 -32.30 -13.47
N GLY A 40 4.23 -31.19 -12.89
CA GLY A 40 3.13 -31.18 -11.94
C GLY A 40 1.85 -31.79 -12.53
N ALA A 41 1.49 -31.39 -13.75
CA ALA A 41 0.36 -31.98 -14.46
C ALA A 41 0.56 -33.49 -14.72
N GLY A 42 1.77 -33.90 -15.15
CA GLY A 42 2.11 -35.28 -15.38
C GLY A 42 2.06 -36.15 -14.13
N VAL A 43 2.16 -35.59 -12.94
CA VAL A 43 2.02 -36.29 -11.66
C VAL A 43 0.59 -36.19 -11.12
N VAL A 44 0.03 -35.02 -11.08
CA VAL A 44 -1.30 -34.77 -10.46
C VAL A 44 -2.43 -35.43 -11.26
N LEU A 45 -2.38 -35.39 -12.60
CA LEU A 45 -3.45 -35.96 -13.43
C LEU A 45 -3.57 -37.49 -13.28
N PRO A 46 -2.48 -38.31 -13.34
CA PRO A 46 -2.58 -39.75 -13.10
C PRO A 46 -3.02 -40.08 -11.67
N LEU A 47 -2.50 -39.33 -10.67
CA LEU A 47 -2.92 -39.52 -9.27
C LEU A 47 -4.39 -39.19 -9.06
N ALA A 48 -4.87 -38.13 -9.67
CA ALA A 48 -6.28 -37.78 -9.65
C ALA A 48 -7.13 -38.86 -10.35
N ALA A 49 -6.70 -39.36 -11.52
CA ALA A 49 -7.39 -40.45 -12.20
C ALA A 49 -7.46 -41.72 -11.33
N LEU A 50 -6.34 -42.09 -10.69
CA LEU A 50 -6.32 -43.25 -9.76
C LEU A 50 -7.27 -43.01 -8.58
N LEU A 51 -7.27 -41.83 -8.00
CA LEU A 51 -8.17 -41.45 -6.90
C LEU A 51 -9.65 -41.55 -7.31
N TRP A 52 -9.99 -41.05 -8.49
CA TRP A 52 -11.37 -40.98 -8.95
C TRP A 52 -11.93 -42.32 -9.42
N PHE A 53 -11.13 -43.12 -10.09
CA PHE A 53 -11.54 -44.41 -10.68
C PHE A 53 -11.08 -45.63 -9.88
N GLY A 54 -10.02 -45.51 -9.07
CA GLY A 54 -9.44 -46.63 -8.33
C GLY A 54 -9.84 -46.73 -6.85
N THR A 55 -10.62 -45.76 -6.33
CA THR A 55 -11.04 -45.77 -4.92
C THR A 55 -12.54 -45.63 -4.78
N SER A 56 -13.10 -46.16 -3.68
CA SER A 56 -14.51 -46.02 -3.30
C SER A 56 -14.76 -44.88 -2.28
N TRP A 57 -13.81 -43.95 -2.13
CA TRP A 57 -13.90 -42.86 -1.18
C TRP A 57 -15.02 -41.85 -1.57
N ASP A 58 -15.49 -41.07 -0.59
CA ASP A 58 -16.51 -40.06 -0.80
C ASP A 58 -16.08 -39.00 -1.82
N VAL A 59 -17.03 -38.54 -2.63
CA VAL A 59 -16.78 -37.55 -3.69
C VAL A 59 -16.20 -36.26 -3.12
N GLU A 60 -16.69 -35.82 -1.97
CA GLU A 60 -16.20 -34.59 -1.31
C GLU A 60 -14.70 -34.69 -0.97
N LEU A 61 -14.26 -35.83 -0.41
CA LEU A 61 -12.87 -36.07 -0.10
C LEU A 61 -11.98 -36.09 -1.36
N LYS A 62 -12.46 -36.73 -2.44
CA LYS A 62 -11.75 -36.78 -3.74
C LYS A 62 -11.59 -35.36 -4.31
N VAL A 63 -12.62 -34.53 -4.26
CA VAL A 63 -12.55 -33.12 -4.71
C VAL A 63 -11.51 -32.35 -3.90
N ILE A 64 -11.57 -32.42 -2.56
CA ILE A 64 -10.65 -31.71 -1.68
C ILE A 64 -9.20 -32.13 -1.97
N LEU A 65 -8.92 -33.43 -2.03
CA LEU A 65 -7.56 -33.94 -2.28
C LEU A 65 -7.04 -33.51 -3.66
N THR A 66 -7.89 -33.53 -4.69
CA THR A 66 -7.50 -33.11 -6.05
C THR A 66 -7.18 -31.61 -6.08
N LEU A 67 -8.00 -30.76 -5.43
CA LEU A 67 -7.77 -29.32 -5.35
C LEU A 67 -6.49 -28.99 -4.56
N VAL A 68 -6.26 -29.66 -3.42
CA VAL A 68 -5.06 -29.47 -2.61
C VAL A 68 -3.80 -29.88 -3.38
N ALA A 69 -3.81 -31.04 -4.04
CA ALA A 69 -2.70 -31.48 -4.86
C ALA A 69 -2.42 -30.53 -6.03
N GLY A 70 -3.47 -30.05 -6.71
CA GLY A 70 -3.37 -29.07 -7.78
C GLY A 70 -2.80 -27.72 -7.29
N PHE A 71 -3.26 -27.25 -6.14
CA PHE A 71 -2.74 -26.01 -5.53
C PHE A 71 -1.25 -26.13 -5.15
N ILE A 72 -0.85 -27.22 -4.49
CA ILE A 72 0.55 -27.46 -4.11
C ILE A 72 1.45 -27.54 -5.36
N ALA A 73 1.04 -28.30 -6.37
CA ALA A 73 1.77 -28.41 -7.62
C ALA A 73 1.86 -27.08 -8.37
N GLY A 74 0.78 -26.31 -8.39
CA GLY A 74 0.72 -24.98 -8.98
C GLY A 74 1.64 -23.98 -8.28
N ALA A 75 1.61 -23.93 -6.96
CA ALA A 75 2.48 -23.07 -6.15
C ALA A 75 3.96 -23.42 -6.35
N TRP A 76 4.31 -24.73 -6.31
CA TRP A 76 5.66 -25.19 -6.59
C TRP A 76 6.12 -24.84 -8.02
N ALA A 77 5.24 -24.99 -9.00
CA ALA A 77 5.56 -24.67 -10.38
C ALA A 77 5.80 -23.18 -10.59
N TYR A 78 4.99 -22.31 -9.96
CA TYR A 78 5.05 -20.85 -10.11
C TYR A 78 6.19 -20.19 -9.32
N ALA A 79 6.70 -20.82 -8.26
CA ALA A 79 7.70 -20.25 -7.35
C ALA A 79 8.91 -19.59 -8.04
N PRO A 80 9.53 -20.14 -9.12
CA PRO A 80 10.66 -19.49 -9.80
C PRO A 80 10.28 -18.16 -10.43
N SER A 81 9.09 -18.06 -11.06
CA SER A 81 8.62 -16.80 -11.65
C SER A 81 8.28 -15.77 -10.57
N ALA A 82 7.66 -16.18 -9.47
CA ALA A 82 7.35 -15.30 -8.35
C ALA A 82 8.63 -14.69 -7.73
N SER A 83 9.66 -15.51 -7.52
CA SER A 83 10.96 -15.03 -7.01
C SER A 83 11.59 -14.03 -7.97
N ALA A 84 11.64 -14.33 -9.28
CA ALA A 84 12.22 -13.45 -10.27
C ALA A 84 11.48 -12.10 -10.37
N ILE A 85 10.14 -12.09 -10.23
CA ILE A 85 9.33 -10.87 -10.18
C ILE A 85 9.69 -10.06 -8.93
N LYS A 86 9.73 -10.69 -7.75
CA LYS A 86 10.07 -10.04 -6.46
C LYS A 86 11.48 -9.43 -6.51
N ASP A 87 12.46 -10.15 -7.04
CA ASP A 87 13.82 -9.65 -7.17
C ASP A 87 13.91 -8.46 -8.14
N THR A 88 13.13 -8.50 -9.23
CA THR A 88 13.05 -7.40 -10.19
C THR A 88 12.40 -6.15 -9.55
N LYS A 89 11.27 -6.31 -8.84
CA LYS A 89 10.63 -5.25 -8.06
C LYS A 89 11.63 -4.60 -7.10
N ARG A 90 12.33 -5.43 -6.32
CA ARG A 90 13.35 -4.96 -5.37
C ARG A 90 14.43 -4.11 -6.02
N GLY A 91 15.00 -4.56 -7.13
CA GLY A 91 16.08 -3.86 -7.81
C GLY A 91 15.62 -2.55 -8.46
N ILE A 92 14.45 -2.50 -9.06
CA ILE A 92 13.87 -1.29 -9.65
C ILE A 92 13.58 -0.27 -8.55
N ASN A 93 12.85 -0.67 -7.49
CA ASN A 93 12.48 0.24 -6.41
C ASN A 93 13.72 0.77 -5.66
N ALA A 94 14.73 -0.07 -5.43
CA ALA A 94 15.98 0.36 -4.81
C ALA A 94 16.73 1.39 -5.68
N ALA A 95 16.80 1.21 -7.00
CA ALA A 95 17.44 2.15 -7.90
C ALA A 95 16.68 3.49 -8.01
N ILE A 96 15.35 3.45 -7.98
CA ILE A 96 14.53 4.68 -7.95
C ILE A 96 14.74 5.40 -6.61
N ALA A 97 14.73 4.68 -5.49
CA ALA A 97 14.98 5.26 -4.17
C ALA A 97 16.35 5.94 -4.11
N GLU A 98 17.39 5.28 -4.60
CA GLU A 98 18.75 5.86 -4.67
C GLU A 98 18.78 7.14 -5.51
N ALA A 99 18.11 7.15 -6.66
CA ALA A 99 18.02 8.33 -7.53
C ALA A 99 17.28 9.51 -6.87
N LEU A 100 16.39 9.23 -5.91
CA LEU A 100 15.66 10.22 -5.12
C LEU A 100 16.34 10.59 -3.81
N GLY A 101 17.51 10.00 -3.51
CA GLY A 101 18.23 10.17 -2.23
C GLY A 101 17.55 9.47 -1.05
N LEU A 102 16.69 8.48 -1.32
CA LEU A 102 15.97 7.68 -0.35
C LEU A 102 16.59 6.29 -0.17
N LYS A 103 16.12 5.59 0.86
CA LYS A 103 16.41 4.18 1.12
C LYS A 103 15.17 3.35 0.89
N TYR A 104 15.36 2.14 0.36
CA TYR A 104 14.29 1.15 0.16
C TYR A 104 14.63 -0.15 0.91
N ALA A 105 13.63 -0.70 1.61
CA ALA A 105 13.73 -1.99 2.29
C ALA A 105 12.44 -2.79 2.13
N ILE A 106 12.57 -4.11 1.89
CA ILE A 106 11.40 -4.98 1.79
C ILE A 106 10.90 -5.39 3.18
N GLU A 107 11.81 -5.73 4.09
CA GLU A 107 11.50 -6.17 5.45
C GLU A 107 11.92 -5.10 6.45
N PHE A 108 11.03 -4.72 7.33
CA PHE A 108 11.23 -3.69 8.33
C PHE A 108 10.22 -3.81 9.47
N GLU A 109 10.47 -3.17 10.59
CA GLU A 109 9.51 -2.98 11.67
C GLU A 109 8.80 -1.62 11.49
N PRO A 110 7.46 -1.58 11.54
CA PRO A 110 6.73 -0.33 11.39
C PRO A 110 7.06 0.64 12.53
N GLY A 111 7.22 1.92 12.18
CA GLY A 111 7.57 2.97 13.12
C GLY A 111 6.36 3.70 13.70
N ARG A 112 6.65 4.86 14.34
CA ARG A 112 5.67 5.71 15.03
C ARG A 112 4.45 6.08 14.14
N GLY A 113 4.63 6.29 12.85
CA GLY A 113 3.52 6.62 11.94
C GLY A 113 2.42 5.55 11.92
N PHE A 114 2.80 4.26 11.92
CA PHE A 114 1.83 3.19 12.03
C PHE A 114 1.16 3.12 13.42
N ASP A 115 1.91 3.36 14.48
CA ASP A 115 1.34 3.43 15.84
C ASP A 115 0.32 4.54 15.95
N LEU A 116 0.58 5.71 15.39
CA LEU A 116 -0.36 6.82 15.32
C LEU A 116 -1.59 6.45 14.47
N ALA A 117 -1.40 5.84 13.29
CA ALA A 117 -2.51 5.39 12.46
C ALA A 117 -3.45 4.43 13.21
N ARG A 118 -2.89 3.53 14.02
CA ARG A 118 -3.66 2.61 14.88
C ARG A 118 -4.37 3.32 16.02
N ARG A 119 -3.66 4.16 16.78
CA ARG A 119 -4.19 4.86 17.96
C ARG A 119 -5.35 5.79 17.60
N TYR A 120 -5.24 6.49 16.49
CA TYR A 120 -6.27 7.41 15.99
C TYR A 120 -7.27 6.75 15.02
N ALA A 121 -7.34 5.40 15.00
CA ALA A 121 -8.29 4.63 14.23
C ALA A 121 -8.30 4.98 12.72
N LEU A 122 -7.15 5.40 12.16
CA LEU A 122 -7.00 5.57 10.70
C LEU A 122 -6.96 4.21 9.99
N VAL A 123 -6.52 3.17 10.69
CA VAL A 123 -6.63 1.77 10.26
C VAL A 123 -7.60 1.02 11.18
N PRO A 124 -8.32 0.00 10.67
CA PRO A 124 -9.21 -0.81 11.50
C PRO A 124 -8.43 -1.66 12.51
N SER A 125 -9.12 -2.22 13.51
CA SER A 125 -8.56 -3.26 14.38
C SER A 125 -8.21 -4.51 13.58
N TYR A 126 -7.18 -5.21 14.01
CA TYR A 126 -6.66 -6.41 13.33
C TYR A 126 -6.03 -7.38 14.33
N ASP A 127 -5.91 -8.64 13.92
CA ASP A 127 -5.24 -9.68 14.70
C ASP A 127 -3.87 -10.05 14.11
N ARG A 128 -3.68 -9.84 12.80
CA ARG A 128 -2.43 -10.10 12.11
C ARG A 128 -2.07 -8.98 11.15
N ALA A 129 -0.79 -8.60 11.10
CA ALA A 129 -0.26 -7.59 10.20
C ALA A 129 0.96 -8.11 9.43
N SER A 130 1.10 -7.69 8.20
CA SER A 130 2.34 -7.79 7.42
C SER A 130 2.66 -6.44 6.78
N PHE A 131 3.95 -6.15 6.68
CA PHE A 131 4.46 -4.87 6.17
C PHE A 131 5.48 -5.14 5.07
N GLU A 132 5.38 -4.34 4.00
CA GLU A 132 6.27 -4.46 2.85
C GLU A 132 6.63 -3.07 2.30
N ASP A 133 7.71 -3.04 1.52
CA ASP A 133 8.08 -1.89 0.67
C ASP A 133 8.26 -0.55 1.42
N LEU A 134 9.17 -0.54 2.42
CA LEU A 134 9.53 0.70 3.10
C LEU A 134 10.41 1.59 2.21
N TRP A 135 9.95 2.80 1.97
CA TRP A 135 10.71 3.94 1.44
C TRP A 135 10.96 4.92 2.57
N SER A 136 12.19 5.35 2.78
CA SER A 136 12.53 6.25 3.89
C SER A 136 13.70 7.17 3.55
N GLY A 137 13.68 8.36 4.13
CA GLY A 137 14.76 9.33 3.96
C GLY A 137 14.30 10.78 4.00
N PRO A 138 15.11 11.72 3.54
CA PRO A 138 14.72 13.12 3.44
C PRO A 138 13.88 13.35 2.19
N LEU A 139 12.72 13.99 2.35
CA LEU A 139 11.91 14.54 1.27
C LEU A 139 11.92 16.07 1.39
N GLY A 140 12.81 16.73 0.63
CA GLY A 140 13.16 18.12 0.88
C GLY A 140 13.91 18.24 2.22
N THR A 141 13.38 19.07 3.14
CA THR A 141 13.92 19.25 4.50
C THR A 141 13.31 18.30 5.53
N ARG A 142 12.31 17.50 5.16
CA ARG A 142 11.50 16.69 6.07
C ARG A 142 11.86 15.21 6.03
N ALA A 143 11.78 14.57 7.18
CA ALA A 143 11.88 13.12 7.24
C ALA A 143 10.58 12.50 6.72
N PHE A 144 10.73 11.49 5.87
CA PHE A 144 9.65 10.82 5.17
C PHE A 144 9.77 9.31 5.35
N THR A 145 8.63 8.66 5.56
CA THR A 145 8.51 7.20 5.46
C THR A 145 7.22 6.85 4.74
N LEU A 146 7.29 5.84 3.88
CA LEU A 146 6.14 5.27 3.19
C LEU A 146 6.30 3.76 3.22
N HIS A 147 5.25 3.03 3.56
CA HIS A 147 5.25 1.57 3.51
C HIS A 147 3.86 1.02 3.21
N GLU A 148 3.82 -0.21 2.72
CA GLU A 148 2.59 -0.96 2.56
C GLU A 148 2.27 -1.76 3.82
N ALA A 149 0.98 -1.84 4.16
CA ALA A 149 0.46 -2.63 5.27
C ALA A 149 -0.71 -3.50 4.80
N HIS A 150 -0.71 -4.76 5.23
CA HIS A 150 -1.81 -5.69 5.06
C HIS A 150 -2.24 -6.20 6.43
N LEU A 151 -3.47 -5.85 6.82
CA LEU A 151 -4.05 -6.16 8.12
C LEU A 151 -5.21 -7.13 7.96
N GLU A 152 -5.25 -8.15 8.81
CA GLU A 152 -6.24 -9.20 8.75
C GLU A 152 -6.89 -9.41 10.14
N GLU A 153 -8.19 -9.63 10.13
CA GLU A 153 -8.99 -9.97 11.31
C GLU A 153 -9.35 -11.46 11.28
N GLN A 154 -9.29 -12.09 12.43
CA GLN A 154 -9.69 -13.48 12.60
C GLN A 154 -11.21 -13.56 12.76
N ARG A 155 -11.87 -14.25 11.85
CA ARG A 155 -13.31 -14.49 11.93
C ARG A 155 -13.60 -15.96 12.11
N SER A 156 -14.48 -16.27 13.08
CA SER A 156 -14.95 -17.62 13.30
C SER A 156 -16.35 -17.78 12.71
N SER A 157 -16.54 -18.83 11.91
CA SER A 157 -17.83 -19.24 11.40
C SER A 157 -18.10 -20.70 11.80
N GLY A 158 -18.79 -20.89 12.93
CA GLY A 158 -19.09 -22.21 13.45
C GLY A 158 -17.87 -23.06 13.77
N LYS A 159 -17.52 -24.01 12.90
CA LYS A 159 -16.41 -24.95 13.10
C LYS A 159 -15.08 -24.54 12.48
N SER A 160 -15.03 -23.42 11.74
CA SER A 160 -13.82 -22.96 11.04
C SER A 160 -13.45 -21.54 11.43
N THR A 161 -12.16 -21.30 11.54
CA THR A 161 -11.58 -19.98 11.75
C THR A 161 -10.78 -19.62 10.51
N HIS A 162 -10.98 -18.40 9.99
CA HIS A 162 -10.27 -17.89 8.83
C HIS A 162 -9.90 -16.41 9.04
N TYR A 163 -8.86 -15.96 8.34
CA TYR A 163 -8.45 -14.56 8.34
C TYR A 163 -9.08 -13.84 7.16
N VAL A 164 -9.59 -12.64 7.41
CA VAL A 164 -10.19 -11.77 6.40
C VAL A 164 -9.39 -10.45 6.37
N THR A 165 -9.00 -10.02 5.19
CA THR A 165 -8.37 -8.71 5.01
C THR A 165 -9.33 -7.60 5.43
N VAL A 166 -8.92 -6.79 6.40
CA VAL A 166 -9.67 -5.62 6.87
C VAL A 166 -9.05 -4.30 6.41
N PHE A 167 -7.78 -4.34 6.04
CA PHE A 167 -7.08 -3.21 5.43
C PHE A 167 -5.94 -3.73 4.54
N ARG A 168 -5.81 -3.13 3.38
CA ARG A 168 -4.63 -3.22 2.54
C ARG A 168 -4.36 -1.86 1.95
N GLY A 169 -3.12 -1.39 2.05
CA GLY A 169 -2.83 -0.05 1.56
C GLY A 169 -1.52 0.51 2.06
N ALA A 170 -1.36 1.82 1.87
CA ALA A 170 -0.17 2.56 2.18
C ALA A 170 -0.31 3.41 3.43
N ILE A 171 0.79 3.53 4.15
CA ILE A 171 0.93 4.45 5.29
C ILE A 171 2.14 5.33 5.01
N LEU A 172 1.85 6.62 4.84
CA LEU A 172 2.82 7.68 4.60
C LEU A 172 2.96 8.50 5.88
N THR A 173 4.19 8.75 6.31
CA THR A 173 4.48 9.64 7.45
C THR A 173 5.46 10.73 7.01
N ILE A 174 5.15 11.96 7.35
CA ILE A 174 6.00 13.13 7.11
C ILE A 174 6.22 13.84 8.45
N ALA A 175 7.47 14.00 8.84
CA ALA A 175 7.83 14.76 10.04
C ALA A 175 8.01 16.23 9.70
N PHE A 176 7.51 17.12 10.57
CA PHE A 176 7.65 18.56 10.49
C PHE A 176 8.59 19.07 11.57
N ASP A 177 9.33 20.13 11.28
CA ASP A 177 10.22 20.79 12.24
C ASP A 177 9.47 21.48 13.38
N ARG A 178 8.19 21.83 13.13
CA ARG A 178 7.30 22.41 14.13
C ARG A 178 6.29 21.40 14.65
N LYS A 179 5.95 21.49 15.94
CA LYS A 179 4.81 20.75 16.47
C LYS A 179 3.50 21.42 16.05
N PHE A 180 2.48 20.63 15.78
CA PHE A 180 1.11 21.10 15.67
C PHE A 180 0.58 21.41 17.07
N HIS A 181 -0.26 22.43 17.20
CA HIS A 181 -0.86 22.84 18.48
C HIS A 181 -1.95 21.86 18.88
N GLY A 182 -2.73 21.41 17.90
CA GLY A 182 -3.82 20.48 18.06
C GLY A 182 -3.58 19.14 17.36
N THR A 183 -4.57 18.28 17.51
CA THR A 183 -4.73 17.04 16.77
C THR A 183 -5.84 17.24 15.74
N THR A 184 -5.54 17.05 14.46
CA THR A 184 -6.53 17.18 13.39
C THR A 184 -6.63 15.90 12.59
N VAL A 185 -7.85 15.38 12.45
CA VAL A 185 -8.16 14.18 11.67
C VAL A 185 -9.06 14.56 10.50
N LEU A 186 -8.68 14.11 9.30
CA LEU A 186 -9.49 14.21 8.09
C LEU A 186 -9.83 12.80 7.61
N GLU A 187 -11.11 12.57 7.33
CA GLU A 187 -11.63 11.29 6.84
C GLU A 187 -12.76 11.52 5.82
N ARG A 188 -13.13 10.46 5.10
CA ARG A 188 -14.32 10.50 4.24
C ARG A 188 -15.58 10.77 5.05
N SER A 189 -16.48 11.63 4.53
CA SER A 189 -17.67 12.18 5.22
C SER A 189 -18.66 11.14 5.76
N ASN A 190 -18.54 9.88 5.36
CA ASN A 190 -19.50 8.82 5.73
C ASN A 190 -19.11 7.98 6.96
N LYS A 191 -17.90 8.15 7.53
CA LYS A 191 -17.40 7.27 8.60
C LYS A 191 -18.04 7.54 9.96
N HIS A 192 -18.21 8.79 10.33
CA HIS A 192 -18.81 9.19 11.60
C HIS A 192 -20.07 10.02 11.39
N ARG A 193 -21.20 9.33 11.22
CA ARG A 193 -22.50 9.98 11.01
C ARG A 193 -23.34 10.00 12.28
N SER A 194 -24.09 11.10 12.45
CA SER A 194 -25.14 11.22 13.46
C SER A 194 -26.35 10.36 13.06
N TRP A 195 -27.17 9.96 14.05
CA TRP A 195 -28.41 9.23 13.83
C TRP A 195 -29.40 9.97 12.91
N PHE A 196 -29.39 11.30 12.93
CA PHE A 196 -30.26 12.15 12.11
C PHE A 196 -29.63 12.57 10.77
N GLY A 197 -28.49 12.00 10.38
CA GLY A 197 -27.72 12.39 9.20
C GLY A 197 -26.71 13.49 9.52
N GLY A 198 -25.73 13.72 8.59
CA GLY A 198 -24.63 14.63 8.81
C GLY A 198 -23.49 14.04 9.65
N ALA A 199 -22.40 14.80 9.83
CA ALA A 199 -21.29 14.43 10.70
C ALA A 199 -21.71 14.49 12.18
N LYS A 200 -21.04 13.72 13.05
CA LYS A 200 -21.18 13.88 14.50
C LYS A 200 -20.56 15.21 14.92
N ASP A 201 -21.08 15.82 15.99
CA ASP A 201 -20.53 17.07 16.54
C ASP A 201 -19.11 16.88 17.12
N SER A 202 -18.85 15.69 17.68
CA SER A 202 -17.53 15.32 18.20
C SER A 202 -17.28 13.82 18.09
N ILE A 203 -16.00 13.43 18.09
CA ILE A 203 -15.51 12.04 18.17
C ILE A 203 -14.45 11.93 19.26
N GLU A 204 -14.28 10.74 19.84
CA GLU A 204 -13.20 10.46 20.77
C GLU A 204 -12.20 9.51 20.11
N LEU A 205 -10.93 9.93 20.01
CA LEU A 205 -9.83 9.13 19.48
C LEU A 205 -8.61 9.26 20.40
N ASP A 206 -8.01 8.14 20.76
CA ASP A 206 -6.84 8.06 21.65
C ASP A 206 -7.03 8.84 22.96
N GLY A 207 -8.26 8.82 23.51
CA GLY A 207 -8.61 9.54 24.75
C GLY A 207 -8.72 11.06 24.59
N LYS A 208 -8.70 11.59 23.36
CA LYS A 208 -8.93 13.00 23.05
C LYS A 208 -10.30 13.18 22.42
N GLN A 209 -11.03 14.18 22.88
CA GLN A 209 -12.24 14.65 22.22
C GLN A 209 -11.84 15.61 21.10
N LEU A 210 -12.28 15.31 19.88
CA LEU A 210 -12.09 16.15 18.70
C LEU A 210 -13.45 16.62 18.22
N ASP A 211 -13.62 17.93 18.08
CA ASP A 211 -14.86 18.54 17.65
C ASP A 211 -14.88 18.67 16.11
N TYR A 212 -16.08 18.60 15.54
CA TYR A 212 -16.26 18.77 14.11
C TYR A 212 -15.84 20.17 13.67
N VAL A 213 -15.05 20.25 12.62
CA VAL A 213 -14.60 21.51 12.03
C VAL A 213 -15.44 21.80 10.79
N ASP A 214 -16.26 22.84 10.85
CA ASP A 214 -17.01 23.32 9.71
C ASP A 214 -16.07 24.00 8.70
N MET A 215 -16.02 23.43 7.50
CA MET A 215 -15.17 23.90 6.40
C MET A 215 -15.99 24.76 5.45
N VAL A 216 -15.42 25.88 5.00
CA VAL A 216 -16.13 26.89 4.18
C VAL A 216 -16.55 26.36 2.79
N ASN A 217 -15.88 25.34 2.27
CA ASN A 217 -16.17 24.80 0.94
C ASN A 217 -17.18 23.64 1.02
N PRO A 218 -18.40 23.77 0.47
CA PRO A 218 -19.42 22.73 0.49
C PRO A 218 -18.99 21.45 -0.23
N GLU A 219 -18.34 21.54 -1.39
CA GLU A 219 -17.87 20.37 -2.14
C GLU A 219 -16.85 19.55 -1.34
N PHE A 220 -16.04 20.23 -0.54
CA PHE A 220 -15.13 19.59 0.39
C PHE A 220 -15.90 18.85 1.49
N SER A 221 -16.88 19.51 2.13
CA SER A 221 -17.66 18.95 3.24
C SER A 221 -18.51 17.73 2.80
N ASP A 222 -18.89 17.68 1.53
CA ASP A 222 -19.56 16.50 0.94
C ASP A 222 -18.61 15.29 0.81
N ALA A 223 -17.33 15.53 0.55
CA ALA A 223 -16.32 14.49 0.36
C ALA A 223 -15.64 14.07 1.67
N PHE A 224 -15.37 15.04 2.56
CA PHE A 224 -14.58 14.83 3.77
C PHE A 224 -15.23 15.44 5.01
N SER A 225 -14.88 14.88 6.16
CA SER A 225 -15.16 15.44 7.48
C SER A 225 -13.83 15.67 8.20
N VAL A 226 -13.75 16.78 8.93
CA VAL A 226 -12.58 17.17 9.72
C VAL A 226 -12.97 17.27 11.18
N TRP A 227 -12.17 16.70 12.05
CA TRP A 227 -12.30 16.82 13.50
C TRP A 227 -10.99 17.32 14.10
N SER A 228 -11.06 18.22 15.08
CA SER A 228 -9.88 18.75 15.72
C SER A 228 -10.18 19.25 17.14
N ASP A 229 -9.15 19.25 17.99
CA ASP A 229 -9.13 19.94 19.28
C ASP A 229 -8.64 21.41 19.13
N ASP A 230 -8.14 21.80 17.94
CA ASP A 230 -7.85 23.20 17.55
C ASP A 230 -8.44 23.52 16.17
N GLN A 231 -9.64 24.13 16.17
CA GLN A 231 -10.36 24.45 14.94
C GLN A 231 -9.68 25.51 14.06
N VAL A 232 -8.88 26.39 14.67
CA VAL A 232 -8.17 27.45 13.92
C VAL A 232 -7.00 26.83 13.15
N GLU A 233 -6.19 26.03 13.83
CA GLU A 233 -5.09 25.31 13.21
C GLU A 233 -5.61 24.33 12.14
N ALA A 234 -6.72 23.61 12.41
CA ALA A 234 -7.31 22.68 11.45
C ALA A 234 -7.65 23.34 10.12
N ARG A 235 -8.29 24.53 10.13
CA ARG A 235 -8.60 25.27 8.90
C ARG A 235 -7.36 25.77 8.16
N TYR A 236 -6.27 26.03 8.88
CA TYR A 236 -4.99 26.37 8.29
C TYR A 236 -4.32 25.16 7.63
N LEU A 237 -4.36 23.99 8.27
CA LEU A 237 -3.74 22.76 7.77
C LEU A 237 -4.51 22.14 6.60
N VAL A 238 -5.84 22.10 6.72
CA VAL A 238 -6.74 21.48 5.73
C VAL A 238 -7.25 22.54 4.75
N HIS A 239 -6.33 23.24 4.10
CA HIS A 239 -6.67 24.24 3.09
C HIS A 239 -6.97 23.60 1.71
N PRO A 240 -7.62 24.29 0.77
CA PRO A 240 -8.06 23.72 -0.51
C PRO A 240 -6.97 23.03 -1.32
N VAL A 241 -5.77 23.61 -1.38
CA VAL A 241 -4.63 23.02 -2.13
C VAL A 241 -4.20 21.68 -1.51
N TYR A 242 -4.18 21.59 -0.18
CA TYR A 242 -3.89 20.32 0.50
C TYR A 242 -4.90 19.24 0.11
N VAL A 243 -6.18 19.57 0.12
CA VAL A 243 -7.26 18.64 -0.22
C VAL A 243 -7.15 18.16 -1.68
N GLU A 244 -6.91 19.09 -2.60
CA GLU A 244 -6.69 18.73 -4.02
C GLU A 244 -5.53 17.76 -4.18
N ARG A 245 -4.43 17.96 -3.44
CA ARG A 245 -3.27 17.06 -3.47
C ARG A 245 -3.56 15.70 -2.86
N VAL A 246 -4.32 15.64 -1.76
CA VAL A 246 -4.76 14.37 -1.15
C VAL A 246 -5.63 13.57 -2.11
N LEU A 247 -6.57 14.22 -2.81
CA LEU A 247 -7.37 13.58 -3.86
C LEU A 247 -6.51 13.12 -5.05
N GLY A 248 -5.50 13.91 -5.42
CA GLY A 248 -4.53 13.52 -6.44
C GLY A 248 -3.75 12.24 -6.07
N VAL A 249 -3.43 12.04 -4.79
CA VAL A 249 -2.81 10.79 -4.30
C VAL A 249 -3.79 9.62 -4.45
N GLU A 250 -5.05 9.74 -4.04
CA GLU A 250 -6.04 8.68 -4.27
C GLU A 250 -6.12 8.27 -5.73
N GLN A 251 -6.18 9.22 -6.65
CA GLN A 251 -6.26 8.96 -8.09
C GLN A 251 -5.00 8.27 -8.63
N ALA A 252 -3.82 8.77 -8.25
CA ALA A 252 -2.54 8.24 -8.74
C ALA A 252 -2.28 6.78 -8.33
N PHE A 253 -2.80 6.40 -7.18
CA PHE A 253 -2.63 5.05 -6.63
C PHE A 253 -3.86 4.15 -6.82
N HIS A 254 -4.88 4.62 -7.55
CA HIS A 254 -6.17 3.93 -7.67
C HIS A 254 -6.74 3.50 -6.32
N GLY A 255 -6.45 4.32 -5.29
CA GLY A 255 -6.86 4.06 -3.92
C GLY A 255 -8.19 4.70 -3.58
N ASP A 256 -8.67 4.38 -2.39
CA ASP A 256 -9.85 5.00 -1.83
C ASP A 256 -9.70 5.24 -0.31
N LYS A 257 -10.69 5.88 0.28
CA LYS A 257 -10.79 6.10 1.73
C LYS A 257 -9.53 6.69 2.34
N VAL A 258 -8.93 7.68 1.69
CA VAL A 258 -7.81 8.42 2.29
C VAL A 258 -8.22 9.01 3.63
N ARG A 259 -7.33 8.87 4.63
CA ARG A 259 -7.46 9.43 5.97
C ARG A 259 -6.17 10.09 6.35
N THR A 260 -6.23 11.22 7.01
CA THR A 260 -5.02 11.92 7.44
C THR A 260 -5.11 12.36 8.89
N LEU A 261 -3.96 12.40 9.55
CA LEU A 261 -3.79 12.82 10.92
C LEU A 261 -2.63 13.80 11.01
N PHE A 262 -2.87 14.97 11.55
CA PHE A 262 -1.85 15.89 12.01
C PHE A 262 -1.75 15.78 13.54
N ASN A 263 -0.60 15.39 14.05
CA ASN A 263 -0.38 15.21 15.47
C ASN A 263 1.10 15.41 15.84
N GLU A 264 1.38 16.26 16.83
CA GLU A 264 2.71 16.47 17.45
C GLU A 264 3.88 16.70 16.47
N GLY A 265 3.64 17.25 15.30
CA GLY A 265 4.66 17.48 14.27
C GLY A 265 4.79 16.35 13.25
N GLU A 266 3.89 15.40 13.24
CA GLU A 266 3.80 14.37 12.21
C GLU A 266 2.48 14.45 11.45
N LEU A 267 2.54 14.34 10.14
CA LEU A 267 1.41 14.06 9.27
C LEU A 267 1.46 12.58 8.91
N VAL A 268 0.39 11.88 9.23
CA VAL A 268 0.18 10.49 8.83
C VAL A 268 -0.94 10.44 7.81
N ILE A 269 -0.70 9.82 6.66
CA ILE A 269 -1.70 9.60 5.61
C ILE A 269 -1.85 8.10 5.41
N VAL A 270 -3.09 7.63 5.46
CA VAL A 270 -3.47 6.24 5.24
C VAL A 270 -4.35 6.18 4.00
N LEU A 271 -3.98 5.34 3.05
CA LEU A 271 -4.69 5.14 1.79
C LEU A 271 -4.99 3.65 1.59
N GLU A 272 -6.25 3.28 1.43
CA GLU A 272 -6.61 1.92 1.01
C GLU A 272 -6.32 1.78 -0.49
N THR A 273 -5.49 0.81 -0.85
CA THR A 273 -5.13 0.49 -2.23
C THR A 273 -4.69 -0.97 -2.31
N GLU A 274 -4.72 -1.57 -3.49
CA GLU A 274 -4.30 -2.97 -3.63
C GLU A 274 -2.80 -3.11 -3.44
N ASN A 275 -2.00 -2.75 -4.44
CA ASN A 275 -0.54 -2.79 -4.36
C ASN A 275 0.05 -1.52 -4.98
N MET A 276 0.97 -0.91 -4.28
CA MET A 276 1.72 0.24 -4.77
C MET A 276 3.08 -0.22 -5.33
N PHE A 277 3.67 0.60 -6.18
CA PHE A 277 5.05 0.41 -6.67
C PHE A 277 5.33 -1.00 -7.22
N GLU A 278 4.34 -1.61 -7.90
CA GLU A 278 4.48 -2.92 -8.55
C GLU A 278 5.35 -2.82 -9.82
N SER A 279 6.65 -2.56 -9.60
CA SER A 279 7.63 -2.38 -10.66
C SER A 279 8.17 -3.70 -11.22
N GLY A 280 7.97 -4.83 -10.53
CA GLY A 280 8.44 -6.14 -10.97
C GLY A 280 7.57 -6.75 -12.04
N ALA A 281 8.18 -7.32 -13.09
CA ALA A 281 7.52 -8.10 -14.12
C ALA A 281 8.37 -9.30 -14.53
N ILE A 282 7.70 -10.37 -14.99
CA ILE A 282 8.41 -11.51 -15.59
C ILE A 282 8.83 -11.21 -17.04
N ASP A 283 8.10 -10.32 -17.72
CA ASP A 283 8.41 -9.88 -19.08
C ASP A 283 9.26 -8.61 -19.06
N ALA A 284 10.46 -8.69 -19.60
CA ALA A 284 11.39 -7.58 -19.64
C ALA A 284 10.93 -6.41 -20.55
N SER A 285 9.97 -6.64 -21.43
CA SER A 285 9.41 -5.57 -22.27
C SER A 285 8.59 -4.56 -21.47
N GLU A 286 8.11 -4.94 -20.30
CA GLU A 286 7.34 -4.08 -19.39
C GLU A 286 8.22 -3.15 -18.54
N ASP A 287 9.52 -3.41 -18.40
CA ASP A 287 10.41 -2.73 -17.44
C ASP A 287 10.33 -1.19 -17.57
N ARG A 288 10.40 -0.66 -18.80
CA ARG A 288 10.32 0.79 -19.03
C ARG A 288 9.00 1.41 -18.52
N THR A 289 7.90 0.74 -18.83
CA THR A 289 6.56 1.20 -18.41
C THR A 289 6.44 1.16 -16.90
N ARG A 290 6.91 0.10 -16.27
CA ARG A 290 6.87 -0.10 -14.83
C ARG A 290 7.74 0.89 -14.06
N VAL A 291 8.97 1.13 -14.54
CA VAL A 291 9.85 2.16 -13.96
C VAL A 291 9.20 3.54 -14.04
N ARG A 292 8.60 3.89 -15.20
CA ARG A 292 7.92 5.17 -15.38
C ARG A 292 6.74 5.31 -14.42
N GLN A 293 5.88 4.31 -14.32
CA GLN A 293 4.74 4.31 -13.41
C GLN A 293 5.17 4.49 -11.96
N CYS A 294 6.20 3.78 -11.52
CA CYS A 294 6.73 3.89 -10.16
C CYS A 294 7.27 5.31 -9.87
N VAL A 295 8.03 5.89 -10.81
CA VAL A 295 8.52 7.27 -10.69
C VAL A 295 7.36 8.26 -10.63
N ASP A 296 6.36 8.12 -11.51
CA ASP A 296 5.20 9.02 -11.57
C ASP A 296 4.37 8.95 -10.29
N GLN A 297 4.13 7.76 -9.75
CA GLN A 297 3.45 7.56 -8.48
C GLN A 297 4.22 8.25 -7.34
N PHE A 298 5.54 8.05 -7.27
CA PHE A 298 6.35 8.67 -6.23
C PHE A 298 6.33 10.20 -6.32
N MET A 299 6.42 10.77 -7.55
CA MET A 299 6.37 12.21 -7.75
C MET A 299 5.02 12.85 -7.34
N THR A 300 3.93 12.08 -7.38
CA THR A 300 2.63 12.56 -6.84
C THR A 300 2.70 12.75 -5.32
N LEU A 301 3.38 11.85 -4.60
CA LEU A 301 3.62 11.99 -3.15
C LEU A 301 4.53 13.17 -2.84
N VAL A 302 5.58 13.38 -3.66
CA VAL A 302 6.45 14.56 -3.53
C VAL A 302 5.63 15.84 -3.65
N GLY A 303 4.77 15.95 -4.66
CA GLY A 303 3.89 17.11 -4.86
C GLY A 303 2.96 17.37 -3.67
N LEU A 304 2.44 16.31 -3.02
CA LEU A 304 1.67 16.46 -1.79
C LEU A 304 2.53 17.04 -0.66
N CYS A 305 3.72 16.51 -0.46
CA CYS A 305 4.63 17.01 0.59
C CYS A 305 5.01 18.48 0.38
N GLU A 306 5.27 18.88 -0.86
CA GLU A 306 5.60 20.27 -1.21
C GLU A 306 4.41 21.21 -1.00
N SER A 307 3.16 20.78 -1.24
CA SER A 307 1.97 21.60 -1.00
C SER A 307 1.78 22.01 0.46
N LEU A 308 2.38 21.26 1.39
CA LEU A 308 2.34 21.58 2.82
C LEU A 308 3.38 22.63 3.23
N GLU A 309 4.26 23.04 2.33
CA GLU A 309 5.24 24.11 2.54
C GLU A 309 4.70 25.47 2.16
N GLU A 310 3.69 25.52 1.28
CA GLU A 310 3.07 26.79 0.90
C GLU A 310 2.16 27.29 2.03
N PRO A 311 2.38 28.55 2.52
CA PRO A 311 1.43 29.14 3.45
C PRO A 311 0.07 29.27 2.76
N ALA A 312 -1.00 28.97 3.48
CA ALA A 312 -2.36 29.24 3.01
C ALA A 312 -2.46 30.72 2.57
N ARG A 313 -2.63 30.96 1.28
CA ARG A 313 -2.82 32.31 0.71
C ARG A 313 -4.26 32.75 0.89
#